data_9c33601b7851cd6374fec4a9f1642b77
#
_entry.id   9c33601b7851cd6374fec4a9f1642b77
#
_cell.length_a   1.000
_cell.length_b   1.000
_cell.length_c   1.000
_cell.angle_alpha   90.00
_cell.angle_beta   90.00
_cell.angle_gamma   90.00
#
_symmetry.space_group_name_H-M   'P 1'
#
loop_
_entity.id
_entity.type
_entity.pdbx_description
1 polymer ?
#
loop_
_entity_poly.entity_id
_entity_poly.type
_entity_poly.pdbx_seq_one_letter_code
_entity_poly.pdbx_strand_id
1 'polypeptide(L)'
;MKILGISGSLRKGSHNTAALRAASEVAPDGVTIEIADISQIPLYNDDVRAQGYPPAVAHFREQIRAADALLFATAEYNYSISGVLKNAIDWASRPPEAPLTGKPAAVMGASMGLFGAARAQYHLRQIGVFLDLKFVNKPEVMIGTAQERFDAEGKLIHDPTRELIRKLVVSLVEWTALLKR
;
A
#
# COMPACT_ATOMS: atom_id res chain seq x y z
N MET A 1 4.05 9.30 -14.10
CA MET A 1 3.13 9.19 -12.95
C MET A 1 3.88 8.54 -11.79
N LYS A 2 3.81 9.15 -10.59
CA LYS A 2 4.50 8.63 -9.40
C LYS A 2 3.49 7.94 -8.49
N ILE A 3 3.71 6.66 -8.19
CA ILE A 3 2.90 5.86 -7.25
C ILE A 3 3.73 5.60 -6.01
N LEU A 4 3.16 5.79 -4.83
CA LEU A 4 3.79 5.39 -3.57
C LEU A 4 3.26 4.02 -3.14
N GLY A 5 4.16 3.03 -3.11
CA GLY A 5 3.91 1.70 -2.58
C GLY A 5 4.05 1.68 -1.05
N ILE A 6 3.08 1.15 -0.34
CA ILE A 6 3.10 1.09 1.13
C ILE A 6 2.89 -0.37 1.55
N SER A 7 3.95 -0.97 2.11
CA SER A 7 3.91 -2.35 2.61
C SER A 7 3.40 -2.40 4.05
N GLY A 8 2.43 -3.26 4.31
CA GLY A 8 1.94 -3.55 5.67
C GLY A 8 2.86 -4.49 6.47
N SER A 9 4.09 -4.73 6.04
CA SER A 9 4.99 -5.66 6.73
C SER A 9 6.43 -5.13 6.78
N LEU A 10 7.03 -5.12 7.97
CA LEU A 10 8.42 -4.74 8.19
C LEU A 10 9.41 -5.91 8.05
N ARG A 11 8.94 -7.12 7.81
CA ARG A 11 9.79 -8.31 7.68
C ARG A 11 10.66 -8.21 6.43
N LYS A 12 11.97 -8.49 6.51
CA LYS A 12 12.90 -8.45 5.36
C LYS A 12 12.43 -9.32 4.20
N GLY A 13 12.00 -10.56 4.46
CA GLY A 13 11.43 -11.47 3.46
C GLY A 13 9.92 -11.33 3.31
N SER A 14 9.37 -10.12 3.33
CA SER A 14 7.94 -9.86 3.21
C SER A 14 7.43 -10.12 1.79
N HIS A 15 6.48 -11.04 1.64
CA HIS A 15 5.77 -11.25 0.36
C HIS A 15 4.97 -10.02 -0.08
N ASN A 16 4.50 -9.18 0.86
CA ASN A 16 3.81 -7.94 0.52
C ASN A 16 4.78 -6.90 -0.07
N THR A 17 5.98 -6.77 0.49
CA THR A 17 7.02 -5.93 -0.11
C THR A 17 7.50 -6.49 -1.45
N ALA A 18 7.61 -7.82 -1.57
CA ALA A 18 7.92 -8.50 -2.81
C ALA A 18 6.85 -8.25 -3.90
N ALA A 19 5.56 -8.24 -3.53
CA ALA A 19 4.47 -7.91 -4.44
C ALA A 19 4.58 -6.46 -4.95
N LEU A 20 5.00 -5.49 -4.11
CA LEU A 20 5.26 -4.11 -4.55
C LEU A 20 6.44 -4.03 -5.53
N ARG A 21 7.51 -4.82 -5.31
CA ARG A 21 8.63 -4.89 -6.28
C ARG A 21 8.14 -5.47 -7.61
N ALA A 22 7.35 -6.54 -7.58
CA ALA A 22 6.75 -7.10 -8.78
C ALA A 22 5.84 -6.09 -9.50
N ALA A 23 5.10 -5.26 -8.75
CA ALA A 23 4.30 -4.17 -9.33
C ALA A 23 5.18 -3.13 -10.03
N SER A 24 6.36 -2.81 -9.48
CA SER A 24 7.33 -1.91 -10.12
C SER A 24 7.88 -2.49 -11.44
N GLU A 25 8.12 -3.81 -11.47
CA GLU A 25 8.63 -4.51 -12.68
C GLU A 25 7.61 -4.54 -13.83
N VAL A 26 6.31 -4.51 -13.53
CA VAL A 26 5.23 -4.59 -14.52
C VAL A 26 4.52 -3.26 -14.75
N ALA A 27 5.05 -2.19 -14.18
CA ALA A 27 4.48 -0.85 -14.35
C ALA A 27 4.58 -0.40 -15.81
N PRO A 28 3.55 0.28 -16.35
CA PRO A 28 3.60 0.86 -17.69
C PRO A 28 4.70 1.92 -17.83
N ASP A 29 5.11 2.19 -19.07
CA ASP A 29 6.07 3.25 -19.37
C ASP A 29 5.62 4.60 -18.79
N GLY A 30 6.57 5.33 -18.20
CA GLY A 30 6.33 6.62 -17.55
C GLY A 30 5.66 6.51 -16.16
N VAL A 31 5.48 5.31 -15.61
CA VAL A 31 5.01 5.08 -14.24
C VAL A 31 6.15 4.59 -13.37
N THR A 32 6.34 5.22 -12.22
CA THR A 32 7.32 4.80 -11.21
C THR A 32 6.61 4.43 -9.91
N ILE A 33 7.02 3.33 -9.28
CA ILE A 33 6.51 2.91 -7.97
C ILE A 33 7.68 2.97 -6.98
N GLU A 34 7.61 3.93 -6.06
CA GLU A 34 8.55 4.04 -4.94
C GLU A 34 7.95 3.38 -3.70
N ILE A 35 8.74 2.58 -2.97
CA ILE A 35 8.25 1.90 -1.76
C ILE A 35 8.64 2.73 -0.54
N ALA A 36 7.66 3.16 0.24
CA ALA A 36 7.88 3.91 1.48
C ALA A 36 8.49 3.01 2.57
N ASP A 37 9.45 3.54 3.29
CA ASP A 37 9.93 2.93 4.54
C ASP A 37 9.12 3.49 5.72
N ILE A 38 8.30 2.63 6.32
CA ILE A 38 7.50 2.96 7.50
C ILE A 38 8.09 2.38 8.80
N SER A 39 9.29 1.80 8.75
CA SER A 39 9.91 1.09 9.88
C SER A 39 10.27 2.00 11.05
N GLN A 40 10.55 3.27 10.76
CA GLN A 40 10.99 4.26 11.76
C GLN A 40 9.83 5.14 12.27
N ILE A 41 8.60 4.89 11.83
CA ILE A 41 7.44 5.65 12.29
C ILE A 41 7.10 5.22 13.74
N PRO A 42 7.21 6.13 14.73
CA PRO A 42 6.89 5.79 16.12
C PRO A 42 5.40 5.48 16.29
N LEU A 43 5.03 4.86 17.40
CA LEU A 43 3.63 4.70 17.75
C LEU A 43 2.94 6.07 17.85
N TYR A 44 1.73 6.15 17.27
CA TYR A 44 0.97 7.38 17.27
C TYR A 44 0.66 7.85 18.70
N ASN A 45 0.97 9.11 18.95
CA ASN A 45 0.65 9.79 20.18
C ASN A 45 0.34 11.27 19.86
N ASP A 46 -0.83 11.73 20.25
CA ASP A 46 -1.27 13.09 19.96
C ASP A 46 -0.46 14.15 20.71
N ASP A 47 0.08 13.84 21.89
CA ASP A 47 0.97 14.74 22.63
C ASP A 47 2.30 14.96 21.89
N VAL A 48 2.80 13.90 21.23
CA VAL A 48 3.98 14.00 20.36
C VAL A 48 3.66 14.84 19.13
N ARG A 49 2.52 14.59 18.50
CA ARG A 49 2.06 15.37 17.33
C ARG A 49 1.92 16.87 17.65
N ALA A 50 1.43 17.22 18.84
CA ALA A 50 1.27 18.61 19.26
C ALA A 50 2.61 19.37 19.33
N GLN A 51 3.73 18.64 19.46
CA GLN A 51 5.09 19.22 19.45
C GLN A 51 5.69 19.26 18.03
N GLY A 52 4.98 18.73 17.03
CA GLY A 52 5.42 18.62 15.65
C GLY A 52 5.49 17.16 15.17
N TYR A 53 5.59 16.98 13.86
CA TYR A 53 5.72 15.63 13.28
C TYR A 53 7.16 15.11 13.45
N PRO A 54 7.36 13.90 14.01
CA PRO A 54 8.67 13.24 13.97
C PRO A 54 9.23 13.17 12.55
N PRO A 55 10.56 13.23 12.36
CA PRO A 55 11.17 13.29 11.01
C PRO A 55 10.72 12.17 10.07
N ALA A 56 10.63 10.92 10.54
CA ALA A 56 10.16 9.80 9.74
C ALA A 56 8.69 9.98 9.31
N VAL A 57 7.85 10.52 10.18
CA VAL A 57 6.45 10.83 9.87
C VAL A 57 6.34 11.97 8.87
N ALA A 58 7.10 13.05 9.08
CA ALA A 58 7.13 14.19 8.16
C ALA A 58 7.56 13.75 6.75
N HIS A 59 8.61 12.93 6.64
CA HIS A 59 9.07 12.36 5.39
C HIS A 59 8.01 11.50 4.70
N PHE A 60 7.37 10.59 5.43
CA PHE A 60 6.29 9.75 4.90
C PHE A 60 5.10 10.56 4.40
N ARG A 61 4.68 11.59 5.15
CA ARG A 61 3.60 12.51 4.73
C ARG A 61 3.97 13.24 3.44
N GLU A 62 5.23 13.67 3.30
CA GLU A 62 5.72 14.31 2.08
C GLU A 62 5.74 13.37 0.88
N GLN A 63 6.17 12.11 1.08
CA GLN A 63 6.09 11.09 0.02
C GLN A 63 4.65 10.88 -0.46
N ILE A 64 3.67 10.82 0.47
CA ILE A 64 2.24 10.71 0.12
C ILE A 64 1.80 11.96 -0.67
N ARG A 65 2.20 13.16 -0.23
CA ARG A 65 1.82 14.42 -0.89
C ARG A 65 2.35 14.47 -2.32
N ALA A 66 3.60 14.08 -2.52
CA ALA A 66 4.28 14.08 -3.82
C ALA A 66 3.80 12.96 -4.78
N ALA A 67 3.13 11.94 -4.27
CA ALA A 67 2.62 10.84 -5.09
C ALA A 67 1.30 11.20 -5.79
N ASP A 68 1.15 10.75 -7.02
CA ASP A 68 -0.10 10.85 -7.78
C ASP A 68 -1.15 9.84 -7.28
N ALA A 69 -0.71 8.67 -6.82
CA ALA A 69 -1.56 7.58 -6.34
C ALA A 69 -0.83 6.72 -5.30
N LEU A 70 -1.59 5.88 -4.60
CA LEU A 70 -1.10 4.99 -3.56
C LEU A 70 -1.37 3.52 -3.94
N LEU A 71 -0.38 2.65 -3.72
CA LEU A 71 -0.53 1.20 -3.85
C LEU A 71 -0.21 0.53 -2.52
N PHE A 72 -1.24 0.05 -1.83
CA PHE A 72 -1.08 -0.68 -0.59
C PHE A 72 -0.86 -2.17 -0.85
N ALA A 73 0.14 -2.77 -0.17
CA ALA A 73 0.29 -4.22 -0.07
C ALA A 73 0.12 -4.61 1.40
N THR A 74 -1.11 -5.00 1.76
CA THR A 74 -1.44 -5.25 3.17
C THR A 74 -1.14 -6.67 3.60
N ALA A 75 -0.43 -6.82 4.73
CA ALA A 75 -0.41 -8.08 5.47
C ALA A 75 -1.72 -8.24 6.24
N GLU A 76 -2.11 -9.50 6.50
CA GLU A 76 -3.25 -9.81 7.36
C GLU A 76 -2.77 -10.42 8.67
N TYR A 77 -3.06 -9.74 9.77
CA TYR A 77 -2.87 -10.25 11.12
C TYR A 77 -4.18 -10.17 11.89
N ASN A 78 -4.58 -11.30 12.47
CA ASN A 78 -5.80 -11.36 13.29
C ASN A 78 -7.02 -10.77 12.56
N TYR A 79 -7.24 -11.16 11.30
CA TYR A 79 -8.37 -10.72 10.46
C TYR A 79 -8.35 -9.23 10.06
N SER A 80 -7.26 -8.51 10.31
CA SER A 80 -7.17 -7.07 10.03
C SER A 80 -5.85 -6.69 9.36
N ILE A 81 -5.70 -5.40 9.05
CA ILE A 81 -4.41 -4.85 8.64
C ILE A 81 -3.41 -4.92 9.80
N SER A 82 -2.13 -4.90 9.47
CA SER A 82 -1.07 -4.88 10.48
C SER A 82 -1.09 -3.60 11.31
N GLY A 83 -0.66 -3.69 12.57
CA GLY A 83 -0.53 -2.54 13.47
C GLY A 83 0.40 -1.46 12.91
N VAL A 84 1.49 -1.85 12.23
CA VAL A 84 2.44 -0.89 11.64
C VAL A 84 1.82 -0.10 10.48
N LEU A 85 1.00 -0.75 9.65
CA LEU A 85 0.28 -0.05 8.57
C LEU A 85 -0.79 0.89 9.14
N LYS A 86 -1.57 0.41 10.12
CA LYS A 86 -2.58 1.23 10.77
C LYS A 86 -1.95 2.46 11.42
N ASN A 87 -0.84 2.28 12.14
CA ASN A 87 -0.08 3.34 12.76
C ASN A 87 0.41 4.40 11.75
N ALA A 88 0.98 3.97 10.64
CA ALA A 88 1.43 4.88 9.58
C ALA A 88 0.25 5.67 8.98
N ILE A 89 -0.89 5.03 8.77
CA ILE A 89 -2.12 5.68 8.29
C ILE A 89 -2.62 6.70 9.34
N ASP A 90 -2.62 6.36 10.62
CA ASP A 90 -3.07 7.27 11.67
C ASP A 90 -2.22 8.55 11.73
N TRP A 91 -0.90 8.44 11.61
CA TRP A 91 -0.02 9.58 11.50
C TRP A 91 -0.27 10.42 10.24
N ALA A 92 -0.45 9.75 9.09
CA ALA A 92 -0.64 10.45 7.81
C ALA A 92 -2.01 11.11 7.69
N SER A 93 -3.00 10.66 8.44
CA SER A 93 -4.38 11.17 8.38
C SER A 93 -4.62 12.43 9.21
N ARG A 94 -3.64 12.88 9.99
CA ARG A 94 -3.85 14.02 10.92
C ARG A 94 -3.75 15.37 10.24
N PRO A 95 -4.60 16.36 10.66
CA PRO A 95 -4.51 17.75 10.21
C PRO A 95 -3.17 18.39 10.67
N PRO A 96 -2.80 19.60 10.10
CA PRO A 96 -3.66 20.37 9.19
C PRO A 96 -3.74 19.76 7.79
N GLU A 97 -2.85 19.21 7.19
CA GLU A 97 -2.82 18.73 5.81
C GLU A 97 -2.87 17.19 5.79
N ALA A 98 -4.02 16.59 5.86
CA ALA A 98 -4.19 15.14 5.74
C ALA A 98 -3.86 14.65 4.32
N PRO A 99 -2.60 14.26 3.98
CA PRO A 99 -2.18 14.03 2.60
C PRO A 99 -2.81 12.79 1.95
N LEU A 100 -3.50 11.97 2.73
CA LEU A 100 -4.25 10.81 2.22
C LEU A 100 -5.58 11.20 1.56
N THR A 101 -6.16 12.34 1.96
CA THR A 101 -7.50 12.73 1.53
C THR A 101 -7.61 12.88 0.02
N GLY A 102 -8.60 12.22 -0.57
CA GLY A 102 -8.88 12.26 -2.00
C GLY A 102 -7.90 11.49 -2.89
N LYS A 103 -6.86 10.87 -2.34
CA LYS A 103 -5.85 10.17 -3.16
C LYS A 103 -6.44 8.94 -3.86
N PRO A 104 -6.16 8.78 -5.17
CA PRO A 104 -6.38 7.51 -5.86
C PRO A 104 -5.59 6.41 -5.18
N ALA A 105 -6.20 5.26 -4.97
CA ALA A 105 -5.55 4.16 -4.27
C ALA A 105 -5.93 2.79 -4.86
N ALA A 106 -5.02 1.84 -4.75
CA ALA A 106 -5.29 0.43 -4.97
C ALA A 106 -4.75 -0.39 -3.80
N VAL A 107 -5.32 -1.57 -3.62
CA VAL A 107 -4.88 -2.49 -2.57
C VAL A 107 -4.70 -3.90 -3.12
N MET A 108 -3.63 -4.54 -2.69
CA MET A 108 -3.35 -5.96 -2.88
C MET A 108 -2.86 -6.54 -1.56
N GLY A 109 -2.74 -7.85 -1.48
CA GLY A 109 -2.20 -8.48 -0.29
C GLY A 109 -1.71 -9.89 -0.56
N ALA A 110 -0.72 -10.31 0.21
CA ALA A 110 -0.12 -11.63 0.16
C ALA A 110 -0.12 -12.27 1.55
N SER A 111 -0.50 -13.55 1.62
CA SER A 111 -0.42 -14.35 2.83
C SER A 111 -0.04 -15.78 2.51
N MET A 112 0.53 -16.47 3.50
CA MET A 112 0.82 -17.90 3.38
C MET A 112 -0.45 -18.76 3.37
N GLY A 113 -1.57 -18.24 3.93
CA GLY A 113 -2.88 -18.89 3.87
C GLY A 113 -3.58 -18.66 2.53
N LEU A 114 -4.68 -19.38 2.31
CA LEU A 114 -5.43 -19.38 1.04
C LEU A 114 -6.04 -18.01 0.68
N PHE A 115 -6.42 -17.20 1.67
CA PHE A 115 -7.22 -15.99 1.45
C PHE A 115 -6.44 -14.76 0.97
N GLY A 116 -5.11 -14.82 0.87
CA GLY A 116 -4.32 -13.73 0.28
C GLY A 116 -4.55 -12.36 0.91
N ALA A 117 -4.74 -12.30 2.23
CA ALA A 117 -5.04 -11.09 3.00
C ALA A 117 -6.39 -10.42 2.62
N ALA A 118 -7.38 -11.18 2.20
CA ALA A 118 -8.69 -10.66 1.77
C ALA A 118 -9.37 -9.80 2.84
N ARG A 119 -9.41 -10.27 4.08
CA ARG A 119 -10.09 -9.55 5.18
C ARG A 119 -9.39 -8.23 5.50
N ALA A 120 -8.06 -8.23 5.52
CA ALA A 120 -7.28 -7.02 5.72
C ALA A 120 -7.51 -6.00 4.59
N GLN A 121 -7.68 -6.44 3.35
CA GLN A 121 -8.01 -5.56 2.23
C GLN A 121 -9.37 -4.89 2.43
N TYR A 122 -10.39 -5.61 2.87
CA TYR A 122 -11.71 -5.02 3.16
C TYR A 122 -11.66 -4.07 4.37
N HIS A 123 -10.91 -4.39 5.42
CA HIS A 123 -10.69 -3.45 6.54
C HIS A 123 -9.96 -2.18 6.07
N LEU A 124 -8.96 -2.28 5.19
CA LEU A 124 -8.29 -1.11 4.64
C LEU A 124 -9.22 -0.24 3.80
N ARG A 125 -10.10 -0.86 3.01
CA ARG A 125 -11.14 -0.12 2.26
C ARG A 125 -12.11 0.60 3.20
N GLN A 126 -12.51 -0.03 4.31
CA GLN A 126 -13.35 0.62 5.33
C GLN A 126 -12.64 1.82 5.97
N ILE A 127 -11.35 1.69 6.32
CA ILE A 127 -10.52 2.81 6.80
C ILE A 127 -10.47 3.92 5.75
N GLY A 128 -10.33 3.56 4.49
CA GLY A 128 -10.26 4.49 3.37
C GLY A 128 -11.53 5.32 3.15
N VAL A 129 -12.70 4.84 3.61
CA VAL A 129 -13.94 5.62 3.57
C VAL A 129 -13.79 6.91 4.40
N PHE A 130 -13.29 6.81 5.62
CA PHE A 130 -13.05 7.99 6.47
C PHE A 130 -11.98 8.92 5.90
N LEU A 131 -10.98 8.37 5.23
CA LEU A 131 -9.87 9.11 4.63
C LEU A 131 -10.21 9.70 3.25
N ASP A 132 -11.39 9.42 2.74
CA ASP A 132 -11.80 9.76 1.36
C ASP A 132 -10.86 9.20 0.29
N LEU A 133 -10.23 8.03 0.53
CA LEU A 133 -9.40 7.37 -0.46
C LEU A 133 -10.25 6.88 -1.63
N LYS A 134 -9.82 7.16 -2.84
CA LYS A 134 -10.53 6.80 -4.08
C LYS A 134 -10.03 5.44 -4.58
N PHE A 135 -10.49 4.36 -3.99
CA PHE A 135 -10.02 3.01 -4.33
C PHE A 135 -10.46 2.53 -5.70
N VAL A 136 -9.51 1.91 -6.42
CA VAL A 136 -9.81 0.99 -7.52
C VAL A 136 -10.53 -0.24 -6.96
N ASN A 137 -11.65 -0.62 -7.55
CA ASN A 137 -12.43 -1.77 -7.09
C ASN A 137 -11.97 -3.09 -7.73
N LYS A 138 -11.49 -3.06 -8.98
CA LYS A 138 -11.07 -4.25 -9.72
C LYS A 138 -9.79 -3.99 -10.53
N PRO A 139 -8.95 -5.04 -10.69
CA PRO A 139 -9.09 -6.39 -10.11
C PRO A 139 -8.79 -6.40 -8.60
N GLU A 140 -9.35 -7.37 -7.88
CA GLU A 140 -8.90 -7.70 -6.54
C GLU A 140 -7.67 -8.61 -6.65
N VAL A 141 -6.60 -8.28 -5.94
CA VAL A 141 -5.34 -9.03 -5.96
C VAL A 141 -5.08 -9.65 -4.59
N MET A 142 -5.53 -10.89 -4.44
CA MET A 142 -5.40 -11.70 -3.22
C MET A 142 -4.40 -12.83 -3.47
N ILE A 143 -3.15 -12.66 -3.03
CA ILE A 143 -2.06 -13.61 -3.28
C ILE A 143 -2.03 -14.62 -2.13
N GLY A 144 -2.83 -15.68 -2.26
CA GLY A 144 -2.81 -16.83 -1.34
C GLY A 144 -1.62 -17.75 -1.61
N THR A 145 -1.29 -18.62 -0.64
CA THR A 145 -0.14 -19.54 -0.70
C THR A 145 1.14 -18.84 -1.20
N ALA A 146 1.43 -17.66 -0.63
CA ALA A 146 2.47 -16.77 -1.13
C ALA A 146 3.85 -17.43 -1.21
N GLN A 147 4.16 -18.39 -0.32
CA GLN A 147 5.39 -19.17 -0.34
C GLN A 147 5.58 -20.01 -1.63
N GLU A 148 4.51 -20.26 -2.39
CA GLU A 148 4.55 -20.97 -3.67
C GLU A 148 4.59 -20.01 -4.87
N ARG A 149 4.43 -18.71 -4.63
CA ARG A 149 4.36 -17.67 -5.66
C ARG A 149 5.63 -16.85 -5.78
N PHE A 150 6.46 -16.85 -4.72
CA PHE A 150 7.72 -16.13 -4.67
C PHE A 150 8.85 -17.11 -4.37
N ASP A 151 10.02 -16.90 -4.99
CA ASP A 151 11.23 -17.66 -4.68
C ASP A 151 11.87 -17.21 -3.36
N ALA A 152 12.99 -17.83 -3.00
CA ALA A 152 13.73 -17.55 -1.76
C ALA A 152 14.28 -16.11 -1.71
N GLU A 153 14.55 -15.51 -2.86
CA GLU A 153 15.03 -14.14 -3.03
C GLU A 153 13.87 -13.12 -3.02
N GLY A 154 12.63 -13.61 -2.99
CA GLY A 154 11.41 -12.80 -2.98
C GLY A 154 11.01 -12.30 -4.37
N LYS A 155 11.49 -12.93 -5.46
CA LYS A 155 11.04 -12.63 -6.81
C LYS A 155 9.74 -13.37 -7.10
N LEU A 156 8.78 -12.70 -7.73
CA LEU A 156 7.52 -13.31 -8.15
C LEU A 156 7.76 -14.26 -9.33
N ILE A 157 7.49 -15.56 -9.10
CA ILE A 157 7.69 -16.64 -10.08
C ILE A 157 6.38 -17.16 -10.69
N HIS A 158 5.23 -16.65 -10.28
CA HIS A 158 3.92 -17.10 -10.73
C HIS A 158 3.30 -16.12 -11.73
N ASP A 159 3.32 -16.45 -13.02
CA ASP A 159 2.88 -15.57 -14.11
C ASP A 159 1.41 -15.11 -14.00
N PRO A 160 0.43 -15.96 -13.61
CA PRO A 160 -0.93 -15.47 -13.42
C PRO A 160 -1.05 -14.37 -12.36
N THR A 161 -0.27 -14.46 -11.27
CA THR A 161 -0.23 -13.41 -10.25
C THR A 161 0.44 -12.14 -10.78
N ARG A 162 1.52 -12.28 -11.55
CA ARG A 162 2.21 -11.17 -12.21
C ARG A 162 1.26 -10.40 -13.11
N GLU A 163 0.50 -11.11 -13.95
CA GLU A 163 -0.48 -10.49 -14.84
C GLU A 163 -1.61 -9.80 -14.08
N LEU A 164 -2.06 -10.38 -12.95
CA LEU A 164 -3.09 -9.77 -12.12
C LEU A 164 -2.59 -8.48 -11.45
N ILE A 165 -1.35 -8.47 -10.96
CA ILE A 165 -0.70 -7.26 -10.43
C ILE A 165 -0.56 -6.19 -11.54
N ARG A 166 -0.14 -6.58 -12.75
CA ARG A 166 -0.04 -5.66 -13.89
C ARG A 166 -1.40 -5.00 -14.17
N LYS A 167 -2.48 -5.76 -14.21
CA LYS A 167 -3.84 -5.24 -14.42
C LYS A 167 -4.24 -4.26 -13.31
N LEU A 168 -3.89 -4.55 -12.05
CA LEU A 168 -4.19 -3.63 -10.94
C LEU A 168 -3.44 -2.30 -11.10
N VAL A 169 -2.15 -2.34 -11.46
CA VAL A 169 -1.35 -1.12 -11.69
C VAL A 169 -1.92 -0.31 -12.85
N VAL A 170 -2.28 -0.95 -13.97
CA VAL A 170 -2.91 -0.27 -15.11
C VAL A 170 -4.23 0.39 -14.69
N SER A 171 -5.10 -0.35 -13.98
CA SER A 171 -6.37 0.21 -13.48
C SER A 171 -6.16 1.40 -12.53
N LEU A 172 -5.11 1.37 -11.69
CA LEU A 172 -4.78 2.50 -10.82
C LEU A 172 -4.33 3.72 -11.62
N VAL A 173 -3.54 3.52 -12.67
CA VAL A 173 -3.08 4.59 -13.58
C VAL A 173 -4.27 5.23 -14.29
N GLU A 174 -5.15 4.44 -14.88
CA GLU A 174 -6.35 4.91 -15.57
C GLU A 174 -7.29 5.66 -14.61
N TRP A 175 -7.52 5.11 -13.41
CA TRP A 175 -8.33 5.73 -12.38
C TRP A 175 -7.76 7.06 -11.92
N THR A 176 -6.44 7.13 -11.71
CA THR A 176 -5.76 8.37 -11.35
C THR A 176 -5.91 9.43 -12.43
N ALA A 177 -5.79 9.05 -13.69
CA ALA A 177 -5.96 9.97 -14.83
C ALA A 177 -7.42 10.47 -14.94
N LEU A 178 -8.40 9.62 -14.63
CA LEU A 178 -9.82 10.00 -14.63
C LEU A 178 -10.13 11.01 -13.53
N LEU A 179 -9.60 10.83 -12.34
CA LEU A 179 -9.84 11.72 -11.18
C LEU A 179 -9.14 13.08 -11.28
N LYS A 180 -8.18 13.24 -12.19
CA LYS A 180 -7.50 14.53 -12.47
C LYS A 180 -8.22 15.38 -13.53
N ARG A 181 -9.26 14.87 -14.15
CA ARG A 181 -10.08 15.61 -15.14
C ARG A 181 -11.11 16.47 -14.44
#